data_b159d91cd6441da58364d5ec1458b97f
#
_entry.id   b159d91cd6441da58364d5ec1458b97f
#
_cell.length_a   1.000
_cell.length_b   1.000
_cell.length_c   1.000
_cell.angle_alpha   90.00
_cell.angle_beta   90.00
_cell.angle_gamma   90.00
#
_symmetry.space_group_name_H-M   'P 1'
#
loop_
_entity.id
_entity.type
_entity.pdbx_description
1 polymer ?
#
loop_
_entity_poly.entity_id
_entity_poly.type
_entity_poly.pdbx_seq_one_letter_code
_entity_poly.pdbx_strand_id
1 'polypeptide(L)'
;MLCRFASLVGALGCVIVAAVGPAPAADIKATPLFARIKASLDAVPAIDTHEHLRPFGEMPNLDATDRGPAMTLHSIFAGSYYGGINRLSRWPQGASFDQWWAAASGDFDNARATSSYRYLLPAFRDLYGVDFDTITAEQARELNDRIVANYQDDKWLIDVVTRRANIELMLVDPYWSRLQFARAYQFSVPVLNVTEIMRGSHREKLADVDSPYVWGEARDMKISTLDDYLAVVEKIFAAAVAADAVCLKSTQAYQRTLRYENVPRQRAAEVFGKSPAEITPAEQQDFEDFMFWHVTSMSAKFELPFQIHTGHGRLQGSSPMMLLDLIQANPQTKFILFHGGFPWVGETAAIAMRHRNVWIDSVWLPTLSYTMAKRAYQEWLEIMPSDRIMWGADTVQAEGIYAATEVTRQCLAEALAEKVDRGELREADALRIGRQILRDNALALFPKLKRQLWRKDEATKNAAGAN
;
A
#
# COMPACT_ATOMS: atom_id res chain seq x y z
N MET A 1 50.73 -87.12 3.83
CA MET A 1 49.56 -86.76 4.62
C MET A 1 49.04 -85.40 4.02
N LEU A 2 48.03 -85.52 3.19
CA LEU A 2 47.48 -84.37 2.41
C LEU A 2 46.25 -83.88 3.16
N CYS A 3 46.29 -82.61 3.61
CA CYS A 3 45.10 -81.91 4.17
C CYS A 3 44.49 -81.06 3.04
N ARG A 4 43.25 -81.37 2.70
CA ARG A 4 42.42 -80.63 1.76
C ARG A 4 41.77 -79.44 2.50
N PHE A 5 41.97 -78.24 2.03
CA PHE A 5 41.20 -77.00 2.41
C PHE A 5 40.02 -76.88 1.46
N ALA A 6 38.84 -76.86 2.02
CA ALA A 6 37.60 -76.53 1.31
C ALA A 6 37.32 -74.99 1.44
N SER A 7 37.27 -74.34 0.32
CA SER A 7 36.93 -72.89 0.26
C SER A 7 35.39 -72.77 0.26
N LEU A 8 34.83 -72.12 1.29
CA LEU A 8 33.45 -71.61 1.29
C LEU A 8 33.42 -70.25 0.63
N VAL A 9 32.77 -70.10 -0.52
CA VAL A 9 32.47 -68.81 -1.16
C VAL A 9 31.11 -68.36 -0.59
N GLY A 10 31.15 -67.34 0.28
CA GLY A 10 29.96 -66.70 0.78
C GLY A 10 29.53 -65.59 -0.22
N ALA A 11 28.36 -65.74 -0.83
CA ALA A 11 27.75 -64.72 -1.65
C ALA A 11 27.19 -63.58 -0.75
N LEU A 12 27.83 -62.44 -0.73
CA LEU A 12 27.30 -61.22 -0.11
C LEU A 12 26.27 -60.59 -1.06
N GLY A 13 24.99 -60.77 -0.74
CA GLY A 13 23.91 -60.05 -1.42
C GLY A 13 23.92 -58.54 -1.04
N CYS A 14 24.35 -57.69 -1.96
CA CYS A 14 24.15 -56.23 -1.81
C CYS A 14 22.64 -55.89 -1.92
N VAL A 15 22.02 -55.60 -0.79
CA VAL A 15 20.70 -54.94 -0.81
C VAL A 15 20.92 -53.47 -1.14
N ILE A 16 20.62 -53.09 -2.40
CA ILE A 16 20.56 -51.70 -2.81
C ILE A 16 19.27 -51.11 -2.21
N VAL A 17 19.36 -50.46 -1.07
CA VAL A 17 18.32 -49.58 -0.58
C VAL A 17 18.35 -48.35 -1.45
N ALA A 18 17.45 -48.27 -2.44
CA ALA A 18 17.21 -47.03 -3.18
C ALA A 18 16.72 -45.99 -2.15
N ALA A 19 17.58 -45.02 -1.85
CA ALA A 19 17.17 -43.84 -1.10
C ALA A 19 16.16 -43.09 -1.96
N VAL A 20 14.88 -43.27 -1.66
CA VAL A 20 13.82 -42.37 -2.19
C VAL A 20 14.11 -41.04 -1.54
N GLY A 21 14.72 -40.14 -2.29
CA GLY A 21 14.86 -38.72 -1.89
C GLY A 21 13.46 -38.14 -1.58
N PRO A 22 13.37 -37.21 -0.66
CA PRO A 22 12.08 -36.58 -0.40
C PRO A 22 11.49 -36.08 -1.72
N ALA A 23 10.26 -36.47 -2.01
CA ALA A 23 9.51 -35.95 -3.14
C ALA A 23 9.53 -34.42 -3.06
N PRO A 24 9.71 -33.66 -4.16
CA PRO A 24 9.61 -32.23 -4.13
C PRO A 24 8.28 -31.85 -3.49
N ALA A 25 8.30 -30.92 -2.52
CA ALA A 25 7.08 -30.44 -1.89
C ALA A 25 6.12 -29.99 -2.99
N ALA A 26 4.90 -30.52 -2.99
CA ALA A 26 3.89 -30.17 -3.98
C ALA A 26 3.62 -28.66 -3.89
N ASP A 27 3.49 -27.99 -5.04
CA ASP A 27 3.11 -26.59 -5.05
C ASP A 27 1.76 -26.42 -4.35
N ILE A 28 1.73 -25.67 -3.24
CA ILE A 28 0.51 -25.45 -2.47
C ILE A 28 -0.62 -24.89 -3.35
N LYS A 29 -0.28 -24.09 -4.37
CA LYS A 29 -1.25 -23.51 -5.31
C LYS A 29 -2.00 -24.53 -6.15
N ALA A 30 -1.42 -25.72 -6.34
CA ALA A 30 -2.07 -26.81 -7.06
C ALA A 30 -3.04 -27.63 -6.18
N THR A 31 -3.17 -27.30 -4.89
CA THR A 31 -3.99 -28.06 -3.96
C THR A 31 -5.44 -27.56 -3.90
N PRO A 32 -6.42 -28.48 -3.66
CA PRO A 32 -7.80 -28.08 -3.38
C PRO A 32 -7.94 -27.19 -2.14
N LEU A 33 -7.03 -27.29 -1.16
CA LEU A 33 -7.00 -26.45 0.03
C LEU A 33 -6.76 -24.99 -0.34
N PHE A 34 -5.71 -24.73 -1.14
CA PHE A 34 -5.43 -23.40 -1.62
C PHE A 34 -6.62 -22.82 -2.40
N ALA A 35 -7.22 -23.60 -3.31
CA ALA A 35 -8.37 -23.16 -4.12
C ALA A 35 -9.55 -22.72 -3.24
N ARG A 36 -9.87 -23.48 -2.16
CA ARG A 36 -10.95 -23.09 -1.23
C ARG A 36 -10.62 -21.83 -0.45
N ILE A 37 -9.40 -21.72 0.08
CA ILE A 37 -8.98 -20.52 0.82
C ILE A 37 -9.00 -19.31 -0.11
N LYS A 38 -8.40 -19.39 -1.31
CA LYS A 38 -8.38 -18.30 -2.28
C LYS A 38 -9.80 -17.85 -2.66
N ALA A 39 -10.70 -18.78 -2.98
CA ALA A 39 -12.08 -18.47 -3.30
C ALA A 39 -12.81 -17.76 -2.15
N SER A 40 -12.55 -18.15 -0.92
CA SER A 40 -13.10 -17.46 0.27
C SER A 40 -12.56 -16.03 0.41
N LEU A 41 -11.25 -15.81 0.17
CA LEU A 41 -10.66 -14.47 0.21
C LEU A 41 -11.17 -13.58 -0.93
N ASP A 42 -11.41 -14.14 -2.12
CA ASP A 42 -11.97 -13.40 -3.27
C ASP A 42 -13.41 -12.93 -2.99
N ALA A 43 -14.15 -13.71 -2.23
CA ALA A 43 -15.52 -13.36 -1.84
C ALA A 43 -15.59 -12.27 -0.75
N VAL A 44 -14.49 -11.92 -0.07
CA VAL A 44 -14.47 -10.86 0.95
C VAL A 44 -14.59 -9.50 0.26
N PRO A 45 -15.64 -8.70 0.54
CA PRO A 45 -15.69 -7.28 0.12
C PRO A 45 -14.62 -6.53 0.92
N ALA A 46 -13.48 -6.27 0.29
CA ALA A 46 -12.30 -5.77 0.96
C ALA A 46 -12.41 -4.29 1.31
N ILE A 47 -11.68 -3.88 2.36
CA ILE A 47 -11.42 -2.48 2.67
C ILE A 47 -9.94 -2.21 2.35
N ASP A 48 -9.73 -1.39 1.34
CA ASP A 48 -8.41 -0.91 0.97
C ASP A 48 -8.01 0.23 1.89
N THR A 49 -6.97 0.05 2.68
CA THR A 49 -6.58 1.01 3.72
C THR A 49 -5.72 2.16 3.20
N HIS A 50 -5.32 2.13 1.92
CA HIS A 50 -4.50 3.21 1.36
C HIS A 50 -4.44 3.20 -0.16
N GLU A 51 -4.84 4.33 -0.75
CA GLU A 51 -4.82 4.57 -2.19
C GLU A 51 -4.54 6.02 -2.55
N HIS A 52 -4.19 6.22 -3.83
CA HIS A 52 -3.94 7.53 -4.43
C HIS A 52 -4.86 7.79 -5.64
N LEU A 53 -6.06 7.21 -5.64
CA LEU A 53 -7.01 7.37 -6.73
C LEU A 53 -7.58 8.78 -6.78
N ARG A 54 -7.27 9.52 -7.85
CA ARG A 54 -7.78 10.88 -8.08
C ARG A 54 -9.19 10.88 -8.66
N PRO A 55 -9.90 12.03 -8.57
CA PRO A 55 -11.10 12.24 -9.39
C PRO A 55 -10.81 11.93 -10.86
N PHE A 56 -11.76 11.36 -11.58
CA PHE A 56 -11.55 10.90 -12.96
C PHE A 56 -11.01 12.00 -13.88
N GLY A 57 -11.52 13.24 -13.75
CA GLY A 57 -11.04 14.39 -14.54
C GLY A 57 -9.63 14.89 -14.19
N GLU A 58 -9.02 14.34 -13.12
CA GLU A 58 -7.70 14.70 -12.63
C GLU A 58 -6.72 13.51 -12.66
N MET A 59 -7.04 12.47 -13.43
CA MET A 59 -6.20 11.27 -13.52
C MET A 59 -4.76 11.63 -13.89
N PRO A 60 -3.75 11.12 -13.17
CA PRO A 60 -2.34 11.40 -13.46
C PRO A 60 -1.83 10.54 -14.61
N ASN A 61 -0.64 10.91 -15.10
CA ASN A 61 0.14 10.09 -16.06
C ASN A 61 -0.53 9.87 -17.42
N LEU A 62 -1.40 10.77 -17.87
CA LEU A 62 -1.92 10.72 -19.24
C LEU A 62 -0.79 10.99 -20.22
N ASP A 63 -0.67 10.15 -21.26
CA ASP A 63 0.30 10.35 -22.33
C ASP A 63 -0.23 11.33 -23.38
N ALA A 64 0.64 12.19 -23.89
CA ALA A 64 0.34 13.09 -25.00
C ALA A 64 0.48 12.33 -26.32
N THR A 65 -0.57 11.61 -26.72
CA THR A 65 -0.59 10.82 -27.94
C THR A 65 -0.86 11.67 -29.20
N ASP A 66 -0.75 11.07 -30.38
CA ASP A 66 -1.15 11.67 -31.66
C ASP A 66 -2.65 12.00 -31.74
N ARG A 67 -3.47 11.44 -30.83
CA ARG A 67 -4.93 11.67 -30.71
C ARG A 67 -5.32 12.54 -29.51
N GLY A 68 -4.33 13.12 -28.81
CA GLY A 68 -4.53 13.89 -27.60
C GLY A 68 -4.14 13.15 -26.32
N PRO A 69 -4.34 13.77 -25.14
CA PRO A 69 -4.04 13.13 -23.84
C PRO A 69 -4.91 11.89 -23.62
N ALA A 70 -4.29 10.76 -23.25
CA ALA A 70 -5.00 9.51 -23.03
C ALA A 70 -4.32 8.65 -21.96
N MET A 71 -5.10 7.83 -21.24
CA MET A 71 -4.58 6.71 -20.48
C MET A 71 -4.20 5.61 -21.48
N THR A 72 -2.94 5.18 -21.47
CA THR A 72 -2.38 4.23 -22.41
C THR A 72 -1.78 3.03 -21.67
N LEU A 73 -1.32 2.02 -22.39
CA LEU A 73 -0.55 0.92 -21.81
C LEU A 73 0.74 1.44 -21.12
N HIS A 74 1.40 2.46 -21.70
CA HIS A 74 2.53 3.13 -21.05
C HIS A 74 2.11 3.78 -19.73
N SER A 75 0.98 4.51 -19.72
CA SER A 75 0.45 5.17 -18.54
C SER A 75 0.24 4.18 -17.37
N ILE A 76 -0.26 2.98 -17.66
CA ILE A 76 -0.46 1.92 -16.65
C ILE A 76 0.88 1.53 -16.01
N PHE A 77 1.92 1.29 -16.81
CA PHE A 77 3.24 0.95 -16.29
C PHE A 77 3.96 2.14 -15.63
N ALA A 78 3.87 3.33 -16.23
CA ALA A 78 4.50 4.55 -15.72
C ALA A 78 3.86 5.02 -14.40
N GLY A 79 2.53 4.88 -14.26
CA GLY A 79 1.78 5.18 -13.03
C GLY A 79 1.86 4.09 -11.97
N SER A 80 2.55 2.98 -12.24
CA SER A 80 2.78 1.88 -11.30
C SER A 80 4.19 1.90 -10.73
N TYR A 81 4.45 1.05 -9.74
CA TYR A 81 5.80 0.88 -9.19
C TYR A 81 6.81 0.31 -10.19
N TYR A 82 6.34 -0.25 -11.31
CA TYR A 82 7.22 -0.62 -12.41
C TYR A 82 8.03 0.58 -12.90
N GLY A 83 7.36 1.68 -13.23
CA GLY A 83 8.00 2.90 -13.74
C GLY A 83 8.98 3.56 -12.76
N GLY A 84 8.78 3.37 -11.45
CA GLY A 84 9.69 3.88 -10.41
C GLY A 84 10.91 3.00 -10.13
N ILE A 85 10.87 1.71 -10.48
CA ILE A 85 11.90 0.72 -10.14
C ILE A 85 12.65 0.23 -11.38
N ASN A 86 11.95 0.04 -12.49
CA ASN A 86 12.52 -0.53 -13.73
C ASN A 86 12.66 0.54 -14.80
N ARG A 87 13.46 0.23 -15.81
CA ARG A 87 13.52 1.05 -17.02
C ARG A 87 12.18 0.97 -17.76
N LEU A 88 11.66 2.14 -18.13
CA LEU A 88 10.53 2.28 -19.03
C LEU A 88 10.81 3.43 -20.00
N SER A 89 10.84 3.15 -21.29
CA SER A 89 10.99 4.15 -22.34
C SER A 89 9.79 5.10 -22.31
N ARG A 90 10.07 6.40 -22.26
CA ARG A 90 9.03 7.45 -22.21
C ARG A 90 8.19 7.44 -23.49
N TRP A 91 6.92 7.75 -23.35
CA TRP A 91 6.07 8.05 -24.51
C TRP A 91 6.51 9.39 -25.12
N PRO A 92 6.95 9.42 -26.40
CA PRO A 92 7.34 10.68 -27.03
C PRO A 92 6.08 11.55 -27.27
N GLN A 93 6.21 12.86 -27.05
CA GLN A 93 5.09 13.78 -27.23
C GLN A 93 4.50 13.71 -28.65
N GLY A 94 3.21 13.47 -28.76
CA GLY A 94 2.50 13.33 -30.04
C GLY A 94 2.81 12.05 -30.82
N ALA A 95 3.48 11.07 -30.18
CA ALA A 95 3.78 9.81 -30.85
C ALA A 95 2.57 8.87 -30.92
N SER A 96 2.60 7.97 -31.89
CA SER A 96 1.70 6.82 -31.95
C SER A 96 2.17 5.72 -30.99
N PHE A 97 1.28 4.75 -30.72
CA PHE A 97 1.61 3.56 -29.95
C PHE A 97 2.83 2.81 -30.52
N ASP A 98 2.89 2.64 -31.85
CA ASP A 98 3.95 1.88 -32.50
C ASP A 98 5.33 2.50 -32.32
N GLN A 99 5.40 3.83 -32.34
CA GLN A 99 6.64 4.56 -32.09
C GLN A 99 7.14 4.35 -30.67
N TRP A 100 6.24 4.36 -29.68
CA TRP A 100 6.59 4.06 -28.30
C TRP A 100 6.97 2.58 -28.14
N TRP A 101 6.13 1.66 -28.65
CA TRP A 101 6.33 0.22 -28.47
C TRP A 101 7.65 -0.28 -29.06
N ALA A 102 8.06 0.27 -30.19
CA ALA A 102 9.35 -0.05 -30.81
C ALA A 102 10.55 0.22 -29.87
N ALA A 103 10.44 1.23 -29.00
CA ALA A 103 11.46 1.54 -27.98
C ALA A 103 11.27 0.78 -26.67
N ALA A 104 10.01 0.55 -26.26
CA ALA A 104 9.68 0.07 -24.92
C ALA A 104 9.58 -1.45 -24.82
N SER A 105 9.29 -2.18 -25.90
CA SER A 105 9.07 -3.64 -25.84
C SER A 105 10.24 -4.41 -25.23
N GLY A 106 11.50 -3.98 -25.45
CA GLY A 106 12.67 -4.59 -24.84
C GLY A 106 12.93 -4.19 -23.37
N ASP A 107 12.29 -3.14 -22.87
CA ASP A 107 12.47 -2.73 -21.47
C ASP A 107 11.89 -3.76 -20.48
N PHE A 108 10.89 -4.51 -20.90
CA PHE A 108 10.21 -5.51 -20.06
C PHE A 108 11.08 -6.77 -19.84
N ASP A 109 11.97 -7.13 -20.74
CA ASP A 109 12.73 -8.39 -20.69
C ASP A 109 13.57 -8.54 -19.41
N ASN A 110 14.23 -7.46 -18.98
CA ASN A 110 15.05 -7.47 -17.77
C ASN A 110 14.20 -7.43 -16.47
N ALA A 111 12.93 -7.05 -16.57
CA ALA A 111 12.04 -6.87 -15.44
C ALA A 111 11.13 -8.08 -15.18
N ARG A 112 11.06 -9.07 -16.09
CA ARG A 112 10.11 -10.19 -16.06
C ARG A 112 10.05 -10.96 -14.74
N ALA A 113 11.15 -11.04 -14.00
CA ALA A 113 11.22 -11.71 -12.70
C ALA A 113 10.88 -10.78 -11.52
N THR A 114 10.79 -9.46 -11.71
CA THR A 114 10.52 -8.51 -10.64
C THR A 114 9.05 -8.54 -10.22
N SER A 115 8.80 -8.37 -8.92
CA SER A 115 7.42 -8.28 -8.42
C SER A 115 6.68 -7.08 -9.00
N SER A 116 7.37 -5.95 -9.20
CA SER A 116 6.80 -4.73 -9.80
C SER A 116 6.36 -4.87 -11.26
N TYR A 117 6.87 -5.85 -12.00
CA TYR A 117 6.36 -6.26 -13.31
C TYR A 117 5.22 -7.27 -13.17
N ARG A 118 5.49 -8.34 -12.43
CA ARG A 118 4.59 -9.49 -12.35
C ARG A 118 3.24 -9.19 -11.70
N TYR A 119 3.17 -8.20 -10.81
CA TYR A 119 1.90 -7.89 -10.16
C TYR A 119 0.84 -7.34 -11.12
N LEU A 120 1.25 -6.68 -12.23
CA LEU A 120 0.29 -6.17 -13.23
C LEU A 120 -0.29 -7.27 -14.14
N LEU A 121 0.40 -8.40 -14.29
CA LEU A 121 -0.02 -9.48 -15.20
C LEU A 121 -1.43 -10.00 -14.95
N PRO A 122 -1.90 -10.20 -13.69
CA PRO A 122 -3.28 -10.56 -13.43
C PRO A 122 -4.30 -9.58 -14.00
N ALA A 123 -4.03 -8.26 -13.97
CA ALA A 123 -4.95 -7.29 -14.56
C ALA A 123 -5.07 -7.46 -16.08
N PHE A 124 -3.97 -7.64 -16.79
CA PHE A 124 -4.03 -7.87 -18.24
C PHE A 124 -4.73 -9.18 -18.60
N ARG A 125 -4.46 -10.24 -17.84
CA ARG A 125 -5.11 -11.54 -18.04
C ARG A 125 -6.62 -11.48 -17.77
N ASP A 126 -7.02 -10.95 -16.61
CA ASP A 126 -8.40 -11.09 -16.12
C ASP A 126 -9.34 -9.99 -16.64
N LEU A 127 -8.82 -8.77 -16.85
CA LEU A 127 -9.62 -7.65 -17.34
C LEU A 127 -9.65 -7.59 -18.87
N TYR A 128 -8.57 -8.07 -19.53
CA TYR A 128 -8.40 -7.93 -20.99
C TYR A 128 -8.24 -9.28 -21.73
N GLY A 129 -8.04 -10.39 -21.01
CA GLY A 129 -7.81 -11.70 -21.63
C GLY A 129 -6.46 -11.81 -22.36
N VAL A 130 -5.46 -11.06 -21.91
CA VAL A 130 -4.13 -10.96 -22.57
C VAL A 130 -3.05 -11.54 -21.68
N ASP A 131 -2.28 -12.50 -22.20
CA ASP A 131 -1.02 -12.93 -21.62
C ASP A 131 0.10 -11.96 -22.03
N PHE A 132 0.47 -11.05 -21.15
CA PHE A 132 1.45 -10.01 -21.44
C PHE A 132 2.88 -10.55 -21.56
N ASP A 133 3.20 -11.72 -20.98
CA ASP A 133 4.53 -12.34 -21.10
C ASP A 133 4.83 -12.83 -22.53
N THR A 134 3.78 -13.12 -23.32
CA THR A 134 3.89 -13.64 -24.69
C THR A 134 3.29 -12.71 -25.73
N ILE A 135 2.98 -11.46 -25.34
CA ILE A 135 2.24 -10.49 -26.17
C ILE A 135 3.00 -10.13 -27.45
N THR A 136 2.31 -10.18 -28.58
CA THR A 136 2.81 -9.64 -29.87
C THR A 136 2.61 -8.12 -29.95
N ALA A 137 3.30 -7.44 -30.88
CA ALA A 137 3.13 -6.00 -31.09
C ALA A 137 1.69 -5.64 -31.49
N GLU A 138 1.02 -6.49 -32.27
CA GLU A 138 -0.37 -6.31 -32.66
C GLU A 138 -1.31 -6.41 -31.45
N GLN A 139 -1.17 -7.45 -30.65
CA GLN A 139 -1.96 -7.64 -29.42
C GLN A 139 -1.71 -6.51 -28.39
N ALA A 140 -0.46 -6.01 -28.31
CA ALA A 140 -0.13 -4.88 -27.44
C ALA A 140 -0.82 -3.58 -27.90
N ARG A 141 -0.93 -3.37 -29.21
CA ARG A 141 -1.69 -2.24 -29.79
C ARG A 141 -3.18 -2.37 -29.49
N GLU A 142 -3.76 -3.55 -29.70
CA GLU A 142 -5.17 -3.82 -29.39
C GLU A 142 -5.46 -3.62 -27.89
N LEU A 143 -4.55 -4.07 -27.01
CA LEU A 143 -4.65 -3.84 -25.58
C LEU A 143 -4.62 -2.34 -25.26
N ASN A 144 -3.69 -1.60 -25.85
CA ASN A 144 -3.61 -0.15 -25.70
C ASN A 144 -4.89 0.56 -26.14
N ASP A 145 -5.43 0.22 -27.32
CA ASP A 145 -6.66 0.83 -27.83
C ASP A 145 -7.86 0.52 -26.92
N ARG A 146 -7.92 -0.66 -26.32
CA ARG A 146 -8.95 -1.03 -25.32
C ARG A 146 -8.78 -0.24 -24.02
N ILE A 147 -7.55 -0.02 -23.54
CA ILE A 147 -7.27 0.83 -22.38
C ILE A 147 -7.75 2.25 -22.67
N VAL A 148 -7.35 2.86 -23.79
CA VAL A 148 -7.77 4.20 -24.19
C VAL A 148 -9.30 4.31 -24.27
N ALA A 149 -9.99 3.29 -24.81
CA ALA A 149 -11.44 3.26 -24.89
C ALA A 149 -12.12 3.16 -23.51
N ASN A 150 -11.55 2.39 -22.59
CA ASN A 150 -12.08 2.20 -21.24
C ASN A 150 -12.01 3.48 -20.40
N TYR A 151 -11.03 4.33 -20.64
CA TYR A 151 -10.81 5.59 -19.89
C TYR A 151 -11.47 6.81 -20.56
N GLN A 152 -12.60 6.64 -21.26
CA GLN A 152 -13.40 7.76 -21.79
C GLN A 152 -14.38 8.33 -20.74
N ASP A 153 -14.78 7.52 -19.76
CA ASP A 153 -15.56 7.92 -18.60
C ASP A 153 -15.12 7.09 -17.36
N ASP A 154 -15.70 7.38 -16.20
CA ASP A 154 -15.32 6.73 -14.92
C ASP A 154 -15.94 5.34 -14.71
N LYS A 155 -16.84 4.89 -15.60
CA LYS A 155 -17.59 3.62 -15.43
C LYS A 155 -16.68 2.41 -15.38
N TRP A 156 -15.64 2.38 -16.21
CA TRP A 156 -14.66 1.30 -16.19
C TRP A 156 -13.95 1.22 -14.84
N LEU A 157 -13.42 2.34 -14.38
CA LEU A 157 -12.72 2.45 -13.11
C LEU A 157 -13.62 2.00 -11.95
N ILE A 158 -14.86 2.51 -11.89
CA ILE A 158 -15.83 2.15 -10.86
C ILE A 158 -16.15 0.64 -10.90
N ASP A 159 -16.37 0.08 -12.08
CA ASP A 159 -16.65 -1.35 -12.26
C ASP A 159 -15.46 -2.21 -11.80
N VAL A 160 -14.25 -1.86 -12.21
CA VAL A 160 -13.04 -2.61 -11.83
C VAL A 160 -12.84 -2.59 -10.32
N VAL A 161 -12.92 -1.43 -9.69
CA VAL A 161 -12.71 -1.28 -8.24
C VAL A 161 -13.80 -2.00 -7.45
N THR A 162 -15.07 -1.70 -7.72
CA THR A 162 -16.16 -2.12 -6.82
C THR A 162 -16.65 -3.54 -7.08
N ARG A 163 -16.65 -3.98 -8.34
CA ARG A 163 -17.19 -5.29 -8.73
C ARG A 163 -16.10 -6.33 -8.97
N ARG A 164 -15.07 -6.00 -9.77
CA ARG A 164 -14.04 -7.00 -10.16
C ARG A 164 -13.00 -7.18 -9.07
N ALA A 165 -12.46 -6.10 -8.50
CA ALA A 165 -11.57 -6.16 -7.34
C ALA A 165 -12.33 -6.42 -6.04
N ASN A 166 -13.68 -6.29 -6.02
CA ASN A 166 -14.54 -6.46 -4.86
C ASN A 166 -14.07 -5.62 -3.66
N ILE A 167 -13.76 -4.33 -3.91
CA ILE A 167 -13.43 -3.34 -2.88
C ILE A 167 -14.72 -2.62 -2.49
N GLU A 168 -15.00 -2.56 -1.18
CA GLU A 168 -16.19 -1.89 -0.65
C GLU A 168 -15.91 -0.45 -0.24
N LEU A 169 -14.77 -0.21 0.40
CA LEU A 169 -14.27 1.12 0.75
C LEU A 169 -12.75 1.19 0.50
N MET A 170 -12.30 2.41 0.24
CA MET A 170 -10.92 2.73 -0.07
C MET A 170 -10.53 4.02 0.66
N LEU A 171 -9.46 3.99 1.46
CA LEU A 171 -8.92 5.17 2.11
C LEU A 171 -7.99 5.89 1.14
N VAL A 172 -8.38 7.10 0.75
CA VAL A 172 -7.64 7.87 -0.26
C VAL A 172 -6.80 8.95 0.41
N ASP A 173 -5.48 8.87 0.23
CA ASP A 173 -4.51 9.90 0.62
C ASP A 173 -4.35 10.91 -0.51
N PRO A 174 -4.91 12.12 -0.39
CA PRO A 174 -4.88 13.14 -1.44
C PRO A 174 -3.56 13.94 -1.37
N TYR A 175 -2.40 13.32 -1.57
CA TYR A 175 -1.09 13.99 -1.48
C TYR A 175 -0.96 15.19 -2.44
N TRP A 176 -1.81 15.28 -3.46
CA TRP A 176 -1.91 16.41 -4.40
C TRP A 176 -2.79 17.56 -3.89
N SER A 177 -3.61 17.30 -2.84
CA SER A 177 -4.59 18.23 -2.27
C SER A 177 -4.87 17.88 -0.81
N ARG A 178 -3.81 17.92 0.03
CA ARG A 178 -3.73 17.30 1.36
C ARG A 178 -4.75 17.80 2.38
N LEU A 179 -5.18 19.08 2.24
CA LEU A 179 -6.10 19.73 3.18
C LEU A 179 -7.52 19.89 2.60
N GLN A 180 -7.81 19.20 1.50
CA GLN A 180 -9.14 19.06 0.93
C GLN A 180 -9.68 17.66 1.20
N PHE A 181 -10.93 17.59 1.65
CA PHE A 181 -11.53 16.34 2.13
C PHE A 181 -12.73 15.90 1.29
N ALA A 182 -12.85 16.40 0.06
CA ALA A 182 -13.90 16.01 -0.88
C ALA A 182 -13.70 14.55 -1.32
N ARG A 183 -14.79 13.80 -1.40
CA ARG A 183 -14.77 12.43 -1.92
C ARG A 183 -14.88 12.46 -3.44
N ALA A 184 -13.97 11.80 -4.12
CA ALA A 184 -14.04 11.63 -5.57
C ALA A 184 -15.10 10.59 -5.97
N TYR A 185 -15.27 9.53 -5.15
CA TYR A 185 -16.19 8.41 -5.40
C TYR A 185 -16.91 8.02 -4.12
N GLN A 186 -18.07 7.36 -4.25
CA GLN A 186 -18.85 6.90 -3.09
C GLN A 186 -18.09 5.91 -2.20
N PHE A 187 -17.19 5.13 -2.80
CA PHE A 187 -16.34 4.16 -2.08
C PHE A 187 -15.06 4.78 -1.51
N SER A 188 -14.72 6.03 -1.84
CA SER A 188 -13.53 6.70 -1.31
C SER A 188 -13.79 7.32 0.07
N VAL A 189 -12.81 7.23 0.96
CA VAL A 189 -12.83 7.76 2.33
C VAL A 189 -11.63 8.67 2.51
N PRO A 190 -11.81 9.92 2.95
CA PRO A 190 -10.69 10.87 3.05
C PRO A 190 -9.73 10.51 4.18
N VAL A 191 -8.45 10.78 3.92
CA VAL A 191 -7.33 10.73 4.84
C VAL A 191 -6.76 12.14 5.01
N LEU A 192 -6.36 12.55 6.22
CA LEU A 192 -5.63 13.79 6.43
C LEU A 192 -4.13 13.54 6.27
N ASN A 193 -3.55 14.00 5.15
CA ASN A 193 -2.10 13.97 4.99
C ASN A 193 -1.46 15.14 5.75
N VAL A 194 -0.68 14.81 6.79
CA VAL A 194 -0.08 15.78 7.71
C VAL A 194 1.37 16.14 7.35
N THR A 195 1.91 15.62 6.26
CA THR A 195 3.35 15.73 5.92
C THR A 195 3.81 17.19 5.87
N GLU A 196 3.08 18.05 5.17
CA GLU A 196 3.48 19.46 5.06
C GLU A 196 3.15 20.27 6.32
N ILE A 197 2.15 19.88 7.10
CA ILE A 197 1.85 20.50 8.41
C ILE A 197 3.09 20.47 9.31
N MET A 198 3.86 19.40 9.27
CA MET A 198 5.03 19.20 10.12
C MET A 198 6.25 20.03 9.67
N ARG A 199 6.23 20.59 8.45
CA ARG A 199 7.35 21.34 7.87
C ARG A 199 7.18 22.86 7.90
N GLY A 200 6.03 23.34 8.36
CA GLY A 200 5.59 24.71 8.26
C GLY A 200 6.23 25.69 9.23
N SER A 201 7.54 25.65 9.45
CA SER A 201 8.26 26.61 10.31
C SER A 201 8.19 28.05 9.78
N HIS A 202 8.05 28.24 8.47
CA HIS A 202 7.88 29.52 7.79
C HIS A 202 6.99 29.34 6.55
N ARG A 203 6.23 30.41 6.21
CA ARG A 203 5.31 30.41 5.08
C ARG A 203 6.00 30.04 3.75
N GLU A 204 7.15 30.63 3.48
CA GLU A 204 7.88 30.40 2.22
C GLU A 204 8.36 28.95 2.03
N LYS A 205 8.45 28.16 3.10
CA LYS A 205 8.76 26.74 3.00
C LYS A 205 7.61 25.90 2.47
N LEU A 206 6.40 26.40 2.57
CA LEU A 206 5.16 25.79 2.12
C LEU A 206 4.44 26.71 1.12
N ALA A 207 5.20 27.34 0.22
CA ALA A 207 4.67 28.30 -0.76
C ALA A 207 3.64 27.68 -1.73
N ASP A 208 3.66 26.36 -1.85
CA ASP A 208 2.75 25.62 -2.70
C ASP A 208 1.46 25.22 -1.97
N VAL A 209 0.40 25.72 -2.49
CA VAL A 209 -1.02 25.32 -2.57
C VAL A 209 -1.69 24.78 -1.30
N ASP A 210 -1.23 23.76 -0.63
CA ASP A 210 -1.94 23.03 0.44
C ASP A 210 -1.23 23.12 1.80
N SER A 211 -1.09 24.33 2.30
CA SER A 211 -0.43 24.55 3.58
C SER A 211 -1.42 25.09 4.63
N PRO A 212 -1.11 24.93 5.93
CA PRO A 212 -1.88 25.57 6.98
C PRO A 212 -1.98 27.10 6.82
N TYR A 213 -1.00 27.73 6.19
CA TYR A 213 -1.02 29.17 5.89
C TYR A 213 -2.12 29.51 4.90
N VAL A 214 -2.17 28.84 3.74
CA VAL A 214 -3.20 29.05 2.72
C VAL A 214 -4.58 28.67 3.25
N TRP A 215 -4.68 27.54 3.97
CA TRP A 215 -5.93 27.09 4.58
C TRP A 215 -6.47 28.06 5.62
N GLY A 216 -5.59 28.64 6.44
CA GLY A 216 -5.93 29.66 7.44
C GLY A 216 -6.37 30.98 6.81
N GLU A 217 -5.61 31.48 5.82
CA GLU A 217 -5.96 32.71 5.12
C GLU A 217 -7.33 32.68 4.44
N ALA A 218 -7.67 31.55 3.80
CA ALA A 218 -8.99 31.37 3.21
C ALA A 218 -10.15 31.41 4.25
N ARG A 219 -9.80 31.51 5.56
CA ARG A 219 -10.74 31.53 6.70
C ARG A 219 -10.48 32.71 7.65
N ASP A 220 -9.80 33.75 7.15
CA ASP A 220 -9.43 34.98 7.89
C ASP A 220 -8.62 34.70 9.18
N MET A 221 -7.86 33.59 9.21
CA MET A 221 -6.98 33.24 10.34
C MET A 221 -5.55 33.69 10.04
N LYS A 222 -5.06 34.66 10.80
CA LYS A 222 -3.68 35.15 10.68
C LYS A 222 -2.73 34.23 11.46
N ILE A 223 -1.62 33.84 10.85
CA ILE A 223 -0.54 33.09 11.47
C ILE A 223 0.68 34.00 11.60
N SER A 224 1.02 34.38 12.84
CA SER A 224 2.16 35.24 13.17
C SER A 224 3.08 34.57 14.20
N THR A 225 2.56 33.66 14.99
CA THR A 225 3.27 32.95 16.08
C THR A 225 3.09 31.44 15.91
N LEU A 226 3.91 30.66 16.62
CA LEU A 226 3.70 29.22 16.69
C LEU A 226 2.31 28.88 17.25
N ASP A 227 1.79 29.68 18.21
CA ASP A 227 0.45 29.44 18.76
C ASP A 227 -0.65 29.60 17.73
N ASP A 228 -0.55 30.63 16.87
CA ASP A 228 -1.49 30.82 15.76
C ASP A 228 -1.43 29.61 14.80
N TYR A 229 -0.21 29.15 14.51
CA TYR A 229 -0.01 27.99 13.62
C TYR A 229 -0.66 26.72 14.19
N LEU A 230 -0.41 26.43 15.47
CA LEU A 230 -0.99 25.29 16.16
C LEU A 230 -2.53 25.37 16.23
N ALA A 231 -3.08 26.57 16.43
CA ALA A 231 -4.52 26.79 16.41
C ALA A 231 -5.14 26.53 15.03
N VAL A 232 -4.46 26.93 13.96
CA VAL A 232 -4.88 26.59 12.59
C VAL A 232 -4.82 25.07 12.34
N VAL A 233 -3.73 24.43 12.76
CA VAL A 233 -3.59 22.96 12.64
C VAL A 233 -4.73 22.24 13.38
N GLU A 234 -5.10 22.67 14.58
CA GLU A 234 -6.22 22.10 15.30
C GLU A 234 -7.55 22.25 14.53
N LYS A 235 -7.78 23.39 13.89
CA LYS A 235 -8.96 23.61 13.04
C LYS A 235 -8.97 22.73 11.80
N ILE A 236 -7.79 22.45 11.21
CA ILE A 236 -7.65 21.52 10.08
C ILE A 236 -8.07 20.10 10.54
N PHE A 237 -7.59 19.64 11.71
CA PHE A 237 -8.01 18.35 12.27
C PHE A 237 -9.52 18.29 12.50
N ALA A 238 -10.11 19.35 13.06
CA ALA A 238 -11.56 19.43 13.26
C ALA A 238 -12.32 19.37 11.92
N ALA A 239 -11.83 20.07 10.90
CA ALA A 239 -12.41 20.04 9.56
C ALA A 239 -12.31 18.65 8.90
N ALA A 240 -11.17 17.98 9.05
CA ALA A 240 -10.99 16.60 8.55
C ALA A 240 -11.98 15.64 9.22
N VAL A 241 -12.15 15.73 10.55
CA VAL A 241 -13.12 14.91 11.29
C VAL A 241 -14.55 15.20 10.85
N ALA A 242 -14.89 16.46 10.62
CA ALA A 242 -16.22 16.87 10.14
C ALA A 242 -16.50 16.37 8.71
N ALA A 243 -15.45 16.17 7.90
CA ALA A 243 -15.52 15.60 6.56
C ALA A 243 -15.40 14.06 6.54
N ASP A 244 -15.54 13.42 7.70
CA ASP A 244 -15.47 11.95 7.86
C ASP A 244 -14.09 11.35 7.55
N ALA A 245 -12.99 12.12 7.63
CA ALA A 245 -11.67 11.53 7.61
C ALA A 245 -11.49 10.54 8.76
N VAL A 246 -10.80 9.43 8.49
CA VAL A 246 -10.70 8.30 9.43
C VAL A 246 -9.31 8.08 10.00
N CYS A 247 -8.27 8.65 9.38
CA CYS A 247 -6.88 8.53 9.83
C CYS A 247 -6.02 9.69 9.34
N LEU A 248 -4.80 9.74 9.87
CA LEU A 248 -3.72 10.60 9.39
C LEU A 248 -2.78 9.82 8.49
N LYS A 249 -2.06 10.51 7.60
CA LYS A 249 -0.94 9.96 6.83
C LYS A 249 0.27 10.86 6.89
N SER A 250 1.46 10.27 7.12
CA SER A 250 2.76 10.93 6.95
C SER A 250 3.62 10.19 5.93
N THR A 251 4.24 10.97 5.03
CA THR A 251 5.22 10.51 4.04
C THR A 251 6.62 11.09 4.26
N GLN A 252 6.92 11.56 5.48
CA GLN A 252 8.22 12.17 5.79
C GLN A 252 9.42 11.24 5.60
N ALA A 253 9.21 9.92 5.57
CA ALA A 253 10.24 8.93 5.25
C ALA A 253 10.96 9.18 3.91
N TYR A 254 10.34 9.90 2.97
CA TYR A 254 10.97 10.32 1.72
C TYR A 254 11.88 11.55 1.87
N GLN A 255 11.70 12.34 2.93
CA GLN A 255 12.34 13.65 3.10
C GLN A 255 13.43 13.63 4.16
N ARG A 256 13.21 12.88 5.27
CA ARG A 256 14.10 12.83 6.43
C ARG A 256 14.07 11.45 7.11
N THR A 257 14.88 11.30 8.17
CA THR A 257 14.82 10.11 9.04
C THR A 257 13.56 10.12 9.88
N LEU A 258 13.05 8.92 10.23
CA LEU A 258 11.90 8.73 11.12
C LEU A 258 12.25 8.83 12.62
N ARG A 259 13.46 9.26 12.93
CA ARG A 259 13.85 9.54 14.31
C ARG A 259 13.38 10.95 14.68
N TYR A 260 12.54 11.03 15.71
CA TYR A 260 11.98 12.27 16.20
C TYR A 260 12.30 12.43 17.68
N GLU A 261 13.11 13.45 18.00
CA GLU A 261 13.41 13.81 19.38
C GLU A 261 12.24 14.57 20.01
N ASN A 262 12.05 14.43 21.32
CA ASN A 262 11.00 15.19 22.03
C ASN A 262 11.49 16.61 22.32
N VAL A 263 11.39 17.47 21.31
CA VAL A 263 11.86 18.85 21.35
C VAL A 263 10.90 19.72 22.18
N PRO A 264 11.38 20.53 23.14
CA PRO A 264 10.53 21.42 23.92
C PRO A 264 9.86 22.48 23.02
N ARG A 265 8.61 22.85 23.33
CA ARG A 265 7.82 23.86 22.61
C ARG A 265 8.54 25.22 22.49
N GLN A 266 9.28 25.62 23.54
CA GLN A 266 10.05 26.87 23.50
C GLN A 266 11.06 26.86 22.35
N ARG A 267 11.77 25.75 22.15
CA ARG A 267 12.75 25.62 21.08
C ARG A 267 12.09 25.72 19.70
N ALA A 268 10.94 25.08 19.50
CA ALA A 268 10.18 25.20 18.28
C ALA A 268 9.67 26.63 18.03
N ALA A 269 9.29 27.35 19.09
CA ALA A 269 8.87 28.76 19.00
C ALA A 269 10.02 29.71 18.62
N GLU A 270 11.24 29.45 19.08
CA GLU A 270 12.44 30.21 18.69
C GLU A 270 12.81 30.04 17.20
N VAL A 271 12.41 28.91 16.61
CA VAL A 271 12.65 28.59 15.20
C VAL A 271 11.53 29.12 14.31
N PHE A 272 10.29 29.13 14.82
CA PHE A 272 9.11 29.52 14.05
C PHE A 272 9.22 30.96 13.55
N GLY A 273 8.94 31.17 12.26
CA GLY A 273 8.98 32.45 11.60
C GLY A 273 10.36 32.87 11.06
N LYS A 274 11.44 32.11 11.35
CA LYS A 274 12.74 32.35 10.72
C LYS A 274 12.64 32.10 9.22
N SER A 275 13.19 33.00 8.42
CA SER A 275 13.19 32.86 6.97
C SER A 275 13.98 31.62 6.53
N PRO A 276 13.69 31.01 5.37
CA PRO A 276 14.44 29.86 4.85
C PRO A 276 15.95 30.10 4.72
N ALA A 277 16.38 31.37 4.60
CA ALA A 277 17.79 31.73 4.51
C ALA A 277 18.49 31.76 5.88
N GLU A 278 17.74 31.95 6.97
CA GLU A 278 18.26 32.09 8.34
C GLU A 278 18.18 30.80 9.14
N ILE A 279 17.26 29.91 8.79
CA ILE A 279 17.06 28.66 9.52
C ILE A 279 18.14 27.63 9.16
N THR A 280 18.81 27.10 10.16
CA THR A 280 19.76 26.02 9.97
C THR A 280 19.04 24.66 9.79
N PRO A 281 19.70 23.65 9.17
CA PRO A 281 19.13 22.30 9.08
C PRO A 281 18.76 21.68 10.45
N ALA A 282 19.55 21.94 11.49
CA ALA A 282 19.28 21.47 12.84
C ALA A 282 18.04 22.12 13.44
N GLU A 283 17.86 23.44 13.27
CA GLU A 283 16.67 24.15 13.73
C GLU A 283 15.42 23.70 12.98
N GLN A 284 15.53 23.48 11.67
CA GLN A 284 14.41 22.91 10.91
C GLN A 284 14.04 21.53 11.42
N GLN A 285 15.03 20.69 11.75
CA GLN A 285 14.81 19.39 12.34
C GLN A 285 14.13 19.48 13.71
N ASP A 286 14.59 20.38 14.59
CA ASP A 286 13.98 20.64 15.91
C ASP A 286 12.49 21.00 15.77
N PHE A 287 12.16 21.86 14.81
CA PHE A 287 10.76 22.24 14.54
C PHE A 287 9.94 21.05 14.04
N GLU A 288 10.45 20.28 13.08
CA GLU A 288 9.77 19.11 12.53
C GLU A 288 9.59 18.02 13.59
N ASP A 289 10.56 17.82 14.45
CA ASP A 289 10.50 16.88 15.58
C ASP A 289 9.40 17.29 16.56
N PHE A 290 9.38 18.56 16.99
CA PHE A 290 8.30 19.09 17.82
C PHE A 290 6.93 18.91 17.16
N MET A 291 6.79 19.23 15.89
CA MET A 291 5.52 19.12 15.18
C MET A 291 5.07 17.67 15.02
N PHE A 292 6.00 16.72 14.83
CA PHE A 292 5.64 15.31 14.76
C PHE A 292 5.07 14.80 16.09
N TRP A 293 5.69 15.16 17.21
CA TRP A 293 5.17 14.86 18.54
C TRP A 293 3.82 15.53 18.79
N HIS A 294 3.66 16.79 18.39
CA HIS A 294 2.39 17.50 18.48
C HIS A 294 1.29 16.81 17.66
N VAL A 295 1.54 16.50 16.38
CA VAL A 295 0.61 15.76 15.51
C VAL A 295 0.27 14.39 16.08
N THR A 296 1.25 13.70 16.69
CA THR A 296 1.01 12.43 17.37
C THR A 296 0.02 12.58 18.55
N SER A 297 0.14 13.63 19.34
CA SER A 297 -0.83 13.91 20.41
C SER A 297 -2.21 14.29 19.88
N MET A 298 -2.24 15.03 18.77
CA MET A 298 -3.49 15.38 18.06
C MET A 298 -4.20 14.16 17.48
N SER A 299 -3.43 13.19 16.97
CA SER A 299 -3.96 11.89 16.53
C SER A 299 -4.78 11.21 17.63
N ALA A 300 -4.25 11.15 18.87
CA ALA A 300 -4.98 10.60 20.01
C ALA A 300 -6.22 11.46 20.36
N LYS A 301 -6.06 12.80 20.42
CA LYS A 301 -7.13 13.75 20.77
C LYS A 301 -8.33 13.67 19.82
N PHE A 302 -8.09 13.52 18.53
CA PHE A 302 -9.13 13.46 17.48
C PHE A 302 -9.55 12.04 17.11
N GLU A 303 -9.00 11.03 17.77
CA GLU A 303 -9.24 9.60 17.50
C GLU A 303 -9.01 9.22 16.02
N LEU A 304 -7.94 9.77 15.43
CA LEU A 304 -7.51 9.49 14.07
C LEU A 304 -6.23 8.62 14.12
N PRO A 305 -6.28 7.31 13.90
CA PRO A 305 -5.10 6.47 13.80
C PRO A 305 -4.08 7.02 12.81
N PHE A 306 -2.79 6.84 13.08
CA PHE A 306 -1.72 7.50 12.36
C PHE A 306 -0.98 6.52 11.44
N GLN A 307 -1.21 6.62 10.14
CA GLN A 307 -0.48 5.90 9.11
C GLN A 307 0.88 6.58 8.87
N ILE A 308 1.96 5.85 9.11
CA ILE A 308 3.32 6.34 8.92
C ILE A 308 3.99 5.50 7.83
N HIS A 309 4.43 6.16 6.75
CA HIS A 309 5.27 5.53 5.76
C HIS A 309 6.58 5.06 6.41
N THR A 310 6.85 3.77 6.39
CA THR A 310 8.07 3.14 6.90
C THR A 310 8.69 2.26 5.82
N GLY A 311 10.00 2.03 5.90
CA GLY A 311 10.69 1.29 4.83
C GLY A 311 10.90 2.16 3.59
N HIS A 312 10.90 1.57 2.45
CA HIS A 312 11.12 2.08 1.09
C HIS A 312 10.96 3.62 0.87
N GLY A 313 11.66 4.43 1.58
CA GLY A 313 11.81 5.87 1.42
C GLY A 313 13.30 6.18 1.30
N ARG A 314 13.80 7.05 2.13
CA ARG A 314 15.25 7.19 2.32
C ARG A 314 15.74 5.99 3.14
N LEU A 315 16.32 5.01 2.48
CA LEU A 315 16.64 3.71 3.08
C LEU A 315 17.39 3.81 4.42
N GLN A 316 18.34 4.74 4.55
CA GLN A 316 19.11 4.95 5.80
C GLN A 316 18.28 5.53 6.96
N GLY A 317 17.09 6.04 6.72
CA GLY A 317 16.29 6.79 7.70
C GLY A 317 14.86 6.32 7.86
N SER A 318 14.41 5.30 7.12
CA SER A 318 13.01 4.89 7.08
C SER A 318 12.71 3.60 7.85
N SER A 319 13.69 3.06 8.60
CA SER A 319 13.45 1.89 9.45
C SER A 319 12.38 2.20 10.52
N PRO A 320 11.38 1.33 10.71
CA PRO A 320 10.34 1.52 11.72
C PRO A 320 10.90 1.54 13.16
N MET A 321 12.09 0.95 13.38
CA MET A 321 12.77 1.00 14.68
C MET A 321 13.09 2.43 15.15
N MET A 322 13.21 3.38 14.23
CA MET A 322 13.45 4.79 14.56
C MET A 322 12.26 5.46 15.26
N LEU A 323 11.05 4.88 15.14
CA LEU A 323 9.82 5.38 15.79
C LEU A 323 9.63 4.85 17.22
N LEU A 324 10.51 3.98 17.72
CA LEU A 324 10.28 3.25 18.95
C LEU A 324 10.06 4.15 20.16
N ASP A 325 10.91 5.16 20.35
CA ASP A 325 10.81 6.09 21.47
C ASP A 325 9.50 6.89 21.42
N LEU A 326 9.10 7.34 20.23
CA LEU A 326 7.83 8.03 20.00
C LEU A 326 6.63 7.13 20.34
N ILE A 327 6.64 5.88 19.86
CA ILE A 327 5.57 4.90 20.08
C ILE A 327 5.41 4.61 21.58
N GLN A 328 6.52 4.40 22.29
CA GLN A 328 6.53 4.11 23.73
C GLN A 328 5.98 5.28 24.55
N ALA A 329 6.35 6.51 24.19
CA ALA A 329 5.91 7.70 24.89
C ALA A 329 4.45 8.09 24.61
N ASN A 330 3.82 7.54 23.55
CA ASN A 330 2.46 7.89 23.12
C ASN A 330 1.52 6.67 23.06
N PRO A 331 1.24 6.00 24.21
CA PRO A 331 0.44 4.76 24.24
C PRO A 331 -1.01 4.95 23.85
N GLN A 332 -1.54 6.18 23.83
CA GLN A 332 -2.91 6.51 23.42
C GLN A 332 -3.04 6.69 21.90
N THR A 333 -1.95 6.93 21.19
CA THR A 333 -1.94 7.05 19.74
C THR A 333 -1.88 5.66 19.10
N LYS A 334 -2.77 5.41 18.13
CA LYS A 334 -2.78 4.18 17.35
C LYS A 334 -1.91 4.38 16.12
N PHE A 335 -0.76 3.73 16.10
CA PHE A 335 0.20 3.80 14.99
C PHE A 335 -0.03 2.69 13.98
N ILE A 336 0.05 3.02 12.70
CA ILE A 336 -0.05 2.05 11.60
C ILE A 336 1.26 2.14 10.80
N LEU A 337 2.09 1.10 10.89
CA LEU A 337 3.38 1.03 10.20
C LEU A 337 3.17 0.47 8.80
N PHE A 338 3.45 1.30 7.78
CA PHE A 338 3.16 1.00 6.39
C PHE A 338 4.22 0.15 5.71
N HIS A 339 3.81 -0.50 4.63
CA HIS A 339 4.64 -1.32 3.73
C HIS A 339 5.30 -2.50 4.45
N GLY A 340 4.69 -2.95 5.57
CA GLY A 340 5.30 -3.92 6.46
C GLY A 340 6.68 -3.51 6.96
N GLY A 341 7.06 -2.21 6.81
CA GLY A 341 8.40 -1.71 7.12
C GLY A 341 9.49 -2.16 6.15
N PHE A 342 9.14 -2.51 4.90
CA PHE A 342 10.10 -3.05 3.90
C PHE A 342 11.45 -2.29 3.88
N PRO A 343 12.61 -2.98 4.00
CA PRO A 343 12.79 -4.42 4.09
C PRO A 343 12.79 -4.99 5.53
N TRP A 344 12.53 -4.20 6.56
CA TRP A 344 12.59 -4.56 8.00
C TRP A 344 11.29 -5.19 8.51
N VAL A 345 10.78 -6.20 7.79
CA VAL A 345 9.47 -6.81 8.09
C VAL A 345 9.44 -7.52 9.44
N GLY A 346 10.56 -8.12 9.87
CA GLY A 346 10.70 -8.77 11.17
C GLY A 346 10.73 -7.79 12.32
N GLU A 347 11.49 -6.69 12.20
CA GLU A 347 11.57 -5.61 13.17
C GLU A 347 10.22 -4.92 13.34
N THR A 348 9.48 -4.73 12.24
CA THR A 348 8.12 -4.16 12.28
C THR A 348 7.19 -5.03 13.13
N ALA A 349 7.27 -6.35 12.94
CA ALA A 349 6.48 -7.30 13.73
C ALA A 349 6.91 -7.32 15.20
N ALA A 350 8.21 -7.22 15.50
CA ALA A 350 8.71 -7.13 16.88
C ALA A 350 8.19 -5.89 17.61
N ILE A 351 8.09 -4.74 16.92
CA ILE A 351 7.47 -3.53 17.48
C ILE A 351 5.99 -3.79 17.77
N ALA A 352 5.23 -4.30 16.79
CA ALA A 352 3.80 -4.54 16.93
C ALA A 352 3.48 -5.61 17.99
N MET A 353 4.34 -6.62 18.15
CA MET A 353 4.23 -7.61 19.21
C MET A 353 4.32 -6.98 20.61
N ARG A 354 5.24 -6.03 20.81
CA ARG A 354 5.51 -5.39 22.09
C ARG A 354 4.57 -4.23 22.43
N HIS A 355 4.04 -3.54 21.38
CA HIS A 355 3.24 -2.34 21.56
C HIS A 355 1.83 -2.55 21.03
N ARG A 356 0.84 -2.62 21.96
CA ARG A 356 -0.57 -2.90 21.63
C ARG A 356 -1.23 -1.78 20.79
N ASN A 357 -0.65 -0.61 20.79
CA ASN A 357 -1.07 0.55 20.01
C ASN A 357 -0.45 0.62 18.60
N VAL A 358 0.16 -0.49 18.13
CA VAL A 358 0.78 -0.58 16.81
C VAL A 358 0.07 -1.63 15.95
N TRP A 359 -0.29 -1.24 14.74
CA TRP A 359 -0.80 -2.07 13.64
C TRP A 359 0.23 -2.13 12.53
N ILE A 360 0.25 -3.23 11.79
CA ILE A 360 1.04 -3.38 10.57
C ILE A 360 0.10 -3.32 9.38
N ASP A 361 0.46 -2.52 8.39
CA ASP A 361 -0.21 -2.55 7.11
C ASP A 361 0.75 -3.09 6.05
N SER A 362 0.33 -4.17 5.39
CA SER A 362 1.10 -4.77 4.31
C SER A 362 0.93 -4.04 2.97
N VAL A 363 0.31 -2.89 3.00
CA VAL A 363 0.12 -1.99 1.86
C VAL A 363 1.38 -2.02 0.97
N TRP A 364 1.20 -2.24 -0.34
CA TRP A 364 2.29 -2.31 -1.32
C TRP A 364 3.28 -3.49 -1.17
N LEU A 365 3.45 -4.11 -0.02
CA LEU A 365 4.48 -5.14 0.22
C LEU A 365 4.44 -6.32 -0.77
N PRO A 366 3.27 -6.91 -1.14
CA PRO A 366 3.20 -7.98 -2.13
C PRO A 366 3.65 -7.56 -3.54
N THR A 367 3.51 -6.29 -3.88
CA THR A 367 3.92 -5.74 -5.18
C THR A 367 5.39 -5.35 -5.23
N LEU A 368 6.00 -5.08 -4.06
CA LEU A 368 7.45 -4.87 -3.93
C LEU A 368 8.23 -6.19 -3.97
N SER A 369 7.78 -7.17 -3.19
CA SER A 369 8.41 -8.47 -3.09
C SER A 369 7.40 -9.53 -2.64
N TYR A 370 6.88 -10.30 -3.57
CA TYR A 370 5.92 -11.36 -3.31
C TYR A 370 6.43 -12.37 -2.27
N THR A 371 7.68 -12.82 -2.43
CA THR A 371 8.29 -13.80 -1.51
C THR A 371 8.45 -13.22 -0.11
N MET A 372 8.88 -11.95 0.00
CA MET A 372 9.01 -11.29 1.30
C MET A 372 7.63 -11.09 1.96
N ALA A 373 6.61 -10.70 1.20
CA ALA A 373 5.25 -10.55 1.71
C ALA A 373 4.69 -11.88 2.24
N LYS A 374 4.85 -12.99 1.49
CA LYS A 374 4.42 -14.31 1.94
C LYS A 374 5.13 -14.72 3.24
N ARG A 375 6.45 -14.57 3.28
CA ARG A 375 7.24 -14.81 4.49
C ARG A 375 6.78 -13.92 5.66
N ALA A 376 6.54 -12.64 5.39
CA ALA A 376 6.08 -11.70 6.41
C ALA A 376 4.73 -12.11 7.01
N TYR A 377 3.74 -12.49 6.21
CA TYR A 377 2.46 -12.99 6.74
C TYR A 377 2.64 -14.23 7.61
N GLN A 378 3.53 -15.16 7.21
CA GLN A 378 3.81 -16.35 8.02
C GLN A 378 4.43 -15.99 9.36
N GLU A 379 5.49 -15.17 9.37
CA GLU A 379 6.23 -14.76 10.57
C GLU A 379 5.36 -13.87 11.49
N TRP A 380 4.58 -12.93 10.92
CA TRP A 380 3.72 -12.04 11.72
C TRP A 380 2.63 -12.81 12.46
N LEU A 381 2.00 -13.80 11.79
CA LEU A 381 0.97 -14.64 12.39
C LEU A 381 1.49 -15.57 13.49
N GLU A 382 2.82 -15.78 13.58
CA GLU A 382 3.44 -16.55 14.67
C GLU A 382 3.68 -15.70 15.93
N ILE A 383 3.96 -14.39 15.77
CA ILE A 383 4.45 -13.58 16.88
C ILE A 383 3.48 -12.49 17.33
N MET A 384 2.44 -12.20 16.57
CA MET A 384 1.44 -11.19 16.94
C MET A 384 0.01 -11.62 16.59
N PRO A 385 -1.00 -11.11 17.31
CA PRO A 385 -2.41 -11.39 16.99
C PRO A 385 -2.79 -10.88 15.60
N SER A 386 -3.60 -11.67 14.88
CA SER A 386 -4.04 -11.37 13.52
C SER A 386 -4.94 -10.14 13.38
N ASP A 387 -5.50 -9.64 14.49
CA ASP A 387 -6.41 -8.48 14.53
C ASP A 387 -5.73 -7.12 14.33
N ARG A 388 -4.39 -7.12 14.15
CA ARG A 388 -3.58 -5.90 13.94
C ARG A 388 -2.76 -5.92 12.66
N ILE A 389 -3.14 -6.75 11.69
CA ILE A 389 -2.58 -6.80 10.35
C ILE A 389 -3.63 -6.33 9.35
N MET A 390 -3.27 -5.42 8.45
CA MET A 390 -4.14 -4.88 7.41
C MET A 390 -3.44 -4.93 6.04
N TRP A 391 -4.13 -4.46 5.01
CA TRP A 391 -3.64 -4.40 3.64
C TRP A 391 -4.17 -3.16 2.90
N GLY A 392 -3.50 -2.74 1.85
CA GLY A 392 -3.94 -1.74 0.91
C GLY A 392 -3.17 -1.89 -0.41
N ALA A 393 -3.67 -1.31 -1.49
CA ALA A 393 -3.06 -1.46 -2.81
C ALA A 393 -1.99 -0.41 -3.11
N ASP A 394 -2.18 0.83 -2.69
CA ASP A 394 -1.25 1.96 -2.88
C ASP A 394 -0.93 2.20 -4.36
N THR A 395 -1.97 2.42 -5.15
CA THR A 395 -1.88 2.62 -6.60
C THR A 395 -2.63 3.89 -7.05
N VAL A 396 -2.73 4.13 -8.35
CA VAL A 396 -3.33 5.37 -8.88
C VAL A 396 -4.36 5.13 -9.99
N GLN A 397 -4.53 3.89 -10.49
CA GLN A 397 -5.43 3.54 -11.59
C GLN A 397 -6.06 2.15 -11.42
N ALA A 398 -7.14 1.89 -12.15
CA ALA A 398 -7.98 0.70 -12.00
C ALA A 398 -7.23 -0.64 -12.13
N GLU A 399 -6.36 -0.77 -13.13
CA GLU A 399 -5.57 -1.98 -13.39
C GLU A 399 -4.59 -2.27 -12.25
N GLY A 400 -3.94 -1.22 -11.71
CA GLY A 400 -3.06 -1.32 -10.56
C GLY A 400 -3.81 -1.76 -9.30
N ILE A 401 -4.98 -1.18 -9.04
CA ILE A 401 -5.85 -1.53 -7.90
C ILE A 401 -6.27 -3.00 -7.99
N TYR A 402 -6.78 -3.42 -9.15
CA TYR A 402 -7.16 -4.82 -9.39
C TYR A 402 -5.98 -5.77 -9.16
N ALA A 403 -4.86 -5.45 -9.79
CA ALA A 403 -3.64 -6.27 -9.76
C ALA A 403 -3.08 -6.41 -8.34
N ALA A 404 -2.97 -5.31 -7.58
CA ALA A 404 -2.48 -5.33 -6.20
C ALA A 404 -3.42 -6.10 -5.28
N THR A 405 -4.75 -5.97 -5.48
CA THR A 405 -5.77 -6.73 -4.74
C THR A 405 -5.62 -8.24 -5.01
N GLU A 406 -5.51 -8.62 -6.27
CA GLU A 406 -5.40 -10.03 -6.67
C GLU A 406 -4.11 -10.67 -6.14
N VAL A 407 -2.98 -9.98 -6.31
CA VAL A 407 -1.68 -10.46 -5.81
C VAL A 407 -1.65 -10.56 -4.29
N THR A 408 -2.28 -9.63 -3.57
CA THR A 408 -2.38 -9.70 -2.11
C THR A 408 -3.22 -10.89 -1.66
N ARG A 409 -4.40 -11.11 -2.27
CA ARG A 409 -5.27 -12.26 -1.98
C ARG A 409 -4.57 -13.58 -2.26
N GLN A 410 -3.84 -13.68 -3.38
CA GLN A 410 -3.06 -14.87 -3.72
C GLN A 410 -1.93 -15.11 -2.71
N CYS A 411 -1.15 -14.08 -2.39
CA CYS A 411 -0.04 -14.16 -1.43
C CYS A 411 -0.52 -14.59 -0.04
N LEU A 412 -1.61 -14.00 0.44
CA LEU A 412 -2.23 -14.32 1.73
C LEU A 412 -2.80 -15.74 1.72
N ALA A 413 -3.46 -16.16 0.62
CA ALA A 413 -3.98 -17.53 0.48
C ALA A 413 -2.86 -18.57 0.51
N GLU A 414 -1.72 -18.32 -0.14
CA GLU A 414 -0.55 -19.21 -0.07
C GLU A 414 -0.03 -19.34 1.36
N ALA A 415 0.19 -18.20 2.04
CA ALA A 415 0.71 -18.21 3.41
C ALA A 415 -0.23 -18.95 4.37
N LEU A 416 -1.54 -18.74 4.26
CA LEU A 416 -2.54 -19.40 5.09
C LEU A 416 -2.68 -20.89 4.75
N ALA A 417 -2.68 -21.25 3.47
CA ALA A 417 -2.77 -22.64 3.03
C ALA A 417 -1.56 -23.46 3.49
N GLU A 418 -0.34 -22.91 3.39
CA GLU A 418 0.87 -23.55 3.90
C GLU A 418 0.81 -23.79 5.42
N LYS A 419 0.28 -22.83 6.20
CA LYS A 419 0.10 -23.01 7.65
C LYS A 419 -0.94 -24.09 8.00
N VAL A 420 -2.00 -24.19 7.21
CA VAL A 420 -3.00 -25.27 7.37
C VAL A 420 -2.42 -26.62 7.00
N ASP A 421 -1.69 -26.70 5.87
CA ASP A 421 -1.06 -27.93 5.38
C ASP A 421 -0.04 -28.51 6.38
N ARG A 422 0.72 -27.62 7.07
CA ARG A 422 1.64 -27.99 8.14
C ARG A 422 0.95 -28.30 9.47
N GLY A 423 -0.37 -28.15 9.58
CA GLY A 423 -1.13 -28.38 10.82
C GLY A 423 -0.97 -27.28 11.87
N GLU A 424 -0.43 -26.12 11.52
CA GLU A 424 -0.28 -24.95 12.42
C GLU A 424 -1.59 -24.19 12.61
N LEU A 425 -2.50 -24.25 11.64
CA LEU A 425 -3.83 -23.65 11.67
C LEU A 425 -4.89 -24.63 11.22
N ARG A 426 -6.12 -24.48 11.74
CA ARG A 426 -7.30 -25.12 11.12
C ARG A 426 -7.75 -24.29 9.92
N GLU A 427 -8.34 -24.92 8.90
CA GLU A 427 -8.86 -24.20 7.72
C GLU A 427 -9.85 -23.09 8.12
N ALA A 428 -10.75 -23.35 9.08
CA ALA A 428 -11.68 -22.33 9.57
C ALA A 428 -11.00 -21.08 10.18
N ASP A 429 -9.86 -21.28 10.86
CA ASP A 429 -9.07 -20.16 11.39
C ASP A 429 -8.38 -19.39 10.27
N ALA A 430 -7.87 -20.07 9.23
CA ALA A 430 -7.28 -19.43 8.06
C ALA A 430 -8.30 -18.55 7.33
N LEU A 431 -9.52 -19.02 7.11
CA LEU A 431 -10.60 -18.25 6.49
C LEU A 431 -10.95 -16.99 7.32
N ARG A 432 -11.05 -17.14 8.64
CA ARG A 432 -11.33 -16.03 9.56
C ARG A 432 -10.19 -14.98 9.54
N ILE A 433 -8.93 -15.43 9.61
CA ILE A 433 -7.74 -14.56 9.59
C ILE A 433 -7.66 -13.80 8.27
N GLY A 434 -7.87 -14.48 7.14
CA GLY A 434 -7.87 -13.84 5.85
C GLY A 434 -8.92 -12.74 5.74
N ARG A 435 -10.15 -12.99 6.21
CA ARG A 435 -11.22 -12.00 6.27
C ARG A 435 -10.85 -10.83 7.21
N GLN A 436 -10.24 -11.11 8.36
CA GLN A 436 -9.76 -10.08 9.28
C GLN A 436 -8.79 -9.12 8.58
N ILE A 437 -7.77 -9.66 7.91
CA ILE A 437 -6.73 -8.85 7.25
C ILE A 437 -7.32 -8.02 6.11
N LEU A 438 -8.21 -8.62 5.30
CA LEU A 438 -8.79 -7.93 4.14
C LEU A 438 -9.88 -6.91 4.52
N ARG A 439 -10.48 -7.00 5.72
CA ARG A 439 -11.67 -6.21 6.03
C ARG A 439 -11.85 -5.87 7.52
N ASP A 440 -12.00 -6.91 8.36
CA ASP A 440 -12.61 -6.72 9.68
C ASP A 440 -11.70 -5.91 10.61
N ASN A 441 -10.37 -6.01 10.46
CA ASN A 441 -9.39 -5.24 11.23
C ASN A 441 -9.47 -3.74 10.91
N ALA A 442 -9.67 -3.38 9.65
CA ALA A 442 -9.89 -1.98 9.25
C ALA A 442 -11.20 -1.44 9.87
N LEU A 443 -12.29 -2.21 9.85
CA LEU A 443 -13.57 -1.82 10.47
C LEU A 443 -13.48 -1.71 11.99
N ALA A 444 -12.60 -2.48 12.64
CA ALA A 444 -12.35 -2.40 14.08
C ALA A 444 -11.51 -1.19 14.46
N LEU A 445 -10.44 -0.92 13.68
CA LEU A 445 -9.53 0.20 13.92
C LEU A 445 -10.17 1.55 13.59
N PHE A 446 -10.96 1.62 12.52
CA PHE A 446 -11.64 2.83 12.02
C PHE A 446 -13.16 2.71 12.16
N PRO A 447 -13.74 2.85 13.39
CA PRO A 447 -15.17 2.59 13.60
C PRO A 447 -16.11 3.48 12.76
N LYS A 448 -15.63 4.65 12.32
CA LYS A 448 -16.39 5.54 11.42
C LYS A 448 -16.65 4.90 10.04
N LEU A 449 -15.85 3.95 9.58
CA LEU A 449 -16.05 3.24 8.31
C LEU A 449 -17.38 2.48 8.29
N LYS A 450 -17.82 1.94 9.43
CA LYS A 450 -19.11 1.19 9.51
C LYS A 450 -20.32 2.02 9.08
N ARG A 451 -20.27 3.34 9.27
CA ARG A 451 -21.33 4.26 8.83
C ARG A 451 -21.21 4.64 7.36
N GLN A 452 -20.05 4.41 6.77
CA GLN A 452 -19.70 4.75 5.39
C GLN A 452 -19.77 3.54 4.46
N LEU A 453 -20.02 2.33 5.01
CA LEU A 453 -20.23 1.14 4.19
C LEU A 453 -21.36 1.42 3.21
N TRP A 454 -20.99 1.40 1.93
CA TRP A 454 -21.96 1.60 0.87
C TRP A 454 -22.86 0.37 0.80
N ARG A 455 -24.15 0.58 1.03
CA ARG A 455 -25.12 -0.49 0.94
C ARG A 455 -25.35 -0.80 -0.53
N LYS A 456 -24.69 -1.84 -1.04
CA LYS A 456 -24.94 -2.38 -2.38
C LYS A 456 -26.46 -2.57 -2.63
N ASP A 457 -27.24 -2.85 -1.58
CA ASP A 457 -28.69 -3.05 -1.61
C ASP A 457 -29.50 -1.78 -1.95
N GLU A 458 -29.03 -0.58 -1.64
CA GLU A 458 -29.74 0.66 -1.95
C GLU A 458 -29.49 1.13 -3.39
N ALA A 459 -28.28 0.88 -3.92
CA ALA A 459 -27.98 1.19 -5.32
C ALA A 459 -28.71 0.28 -6.28
N THR A 460 -28.87 -1.01 -5.96
CA THR A 460 -29.65 -1.96 -6.74
C THR A 460 -31.14 -1.63 -6.71
N LYS A 461 -31.65 -1.10 -5.62
CA LYS A 461 -33.06 -0.65 -5.49
C LYS A 461 -33.32 0.65 -6.28
N ASN A 462 -32.36 1.58 -6.28
CA ASN A 462 -32.49 2.84 -7.02
C ASN A 462 -32.33 2.63 -8.54
N ALA A 463 -31.52 1.66 -8.98
CA ALA A 463 -31.42 1.29 -10.39
C ALA A 463 -32.64 0.50 -10.90
N ALA A 464 -33.30 -0.27 -10.03
CA ALA A 464 -34.51 -1.02 -10.37
C ALA A 464 -35.80 -0.17 -10.29
N GLY A 465 -35.76 1.02 -9.65
CA GLY A 465 -36.88 1.95 -9.55
C GLY A 465 -36.87 3.08 -10.59
N ALA A 466 -35.86 3.11 -11.49
CA ALA A 466 -35.72 4.11 -12.54
C ALA A 466 -36.05 3.58 -13.95
N ASN A 467 -36.68 2.41 -14.04
CA ASN A 467 -37.23 1.84 -15.30
C ASN A 467 -38.76 1.95 -15.36
#